data_22106ca485a6a160bb392c7166af2093
#
_entry.id   22106ca485a6a160bb392c7166af2093
#
_cell.length_a   1.000
_cell.length_b   1.000
_cell.length_c   1.000
_cell.angle_alpha   90.00
_cell.angle_beta   90.00
_cell.angle_gamma   90.00
#
_symmetry.space_group_name_H-M   'P 1'
#
loop_
_entity.id
_entity.type
_entity.pdbx_description
1 polymer ?
#
loop_
_entity_poly.entity_id
_entity_poly.type
_entity_poly.pdbx_seq_one_letter_code
_entity_poly.pdbx_strand_id
1 'polypeptide(L)'
;MRNTKWMVLCLLIGFIMASAMMSTIPIYMNASLQRMLVKDLEEFQLENDIYPGIYNTSYYLDLSLSGEGQRQEIDRVSALVTESYNDLDCPALTEKKYISDEYLYVTSIDVGTGESAAQITLGGMTGIEDHITITSGRMYERGQRDDGVYEVITTERALQVTGLVTGTVYEIANLF
;
A
#
# COMPACT_ATOMS: atom_id res chain seq x y z
N MET A 1 -6.90 1.99 75.08
CA MET A 1 -7.21 1.13 73.93
C MET A 1 -8.04 1.81 72.79
N ARG A 2 -8.71 2.92 73.05
CA ARG A 2 -9.56 3.60 72.04
C ARG A 2 -8.74 4.44 71.05
N ASN A 3 -7.59 4.97 71.42
CA ASN A 3 -6.71 5.79 70.57
C ASN A 3 -5.94 4.97 69.53
N THR A 4 -5.61 3.72 69.75
CA THR A 4 -4.89 2.86 68.82
C THR A 4 -5.71 2.51 67.58
N LYS A 5 -7.03 2.40 67.72
CA LYS A 5 -7.94 2.12 66.60
C LYS A 5 -7.98 3.28 65.57
N TRP A 6 -8.00 4.50 66.05
CA TRP A 6 -7.97 5.71 65.23
C TRP A 6 -6.63 5.88 64.48
N MET A 7 -5.52 5.56 65.14
CA MET A 7 -4.20 5.63 64.54
C MET A 7 -4.03 4.61 63.41
N VAL A 8 -4.54 3.38 63.59
CA VAL A 8 -4.56 2.34 62.57
C VAL A 8 -5.45 2.74 61.39
N LEU A 9 -6.60 3.34 61.65
CA LEU A 9 -7.52 3.81 60.61
C LEU A 9 -6.87 4.91 59.76
N CYS A 10 -6.23 5.91 60.39
CA CYS A 10 -5.52 6.96 59.69
C CYS A 10 -4.35 6.43 58.82
N LEU A 11 -3.61 5.44 59.34
CA LEU A 11 -2.53 4.77 58.62
C LEU A 11 -3.07 4.00 57.39
N LEU A 12 -4.19 3.32 57.56
CA LEU A 12 -4.84 2.58 56.46
C LEU A 12 -5.35 3.52 55.38
N ILE A 13 -6.00 4.62 55.76
CA ILE A 13 -6.43 5.65 54.78
C ILE A 13 -5.23 6.25 54.06
N GLY A 14 -4.16 6.58 54.78
CA GLY A 14 -2.92 7.11 54.16
C GLY A 14 -2.30 6.13 53.16
N PHE A 15 -2.29 4.85 53.49
CA PHE A 15 -1.78 3.81 52.60
C PHE A 15 -2.64 3.63 51.34
N ILE A 16 -3.97 3.66 51.50
CA ILE A 16 -4.91 3.60 50.36
C ILE A 16 -4.73 4.81 49.46
N MET A 17 -4.60 6.00 50.00
CA MET A 17 -4.37 7.23 49.23
C MET A 17 -3.03 7.18 48.50
N ALA A 18 -1.96 6.75 49.15
CA ALA A 18 -0.65 6.61 48.54
C ALA A 18 -0.64 5.58 47.40
N SER A 19 -1.26 4.42 47.60
CA SER A 19 -1.36 3.39 46.56
C SER A 19 -2.23 3.84 45.39
N ALA A 20 -3.32 4.56 45.65
CA ALA A 20 -4.14 5.15 44.57
C ALA A 20 -3.36 6.16 43.72
N MET A 21 -2.58 7.04 44.35
CA MET A 21 -1.74 8.00 43.64
C MET A 21 -0.66 7.30 42.79
N MET A 22 0.01 6.29 43.36
CA MET A 22 1.03 5.52 42.61
C MET A 22 0.44 4.79 41.39
N SER A 23 -0.78 4.31 41.47
CA SER A 23 -1.44 3.60 40.37
C SER A 23 -1.99 4.53 39.30
N THR A 24 -2.36 5.77 39.65
CA THR A 24 -2.97 6.73 38.74
C THR A 24 -1.95 7.27 37.74
N ILE A 25 -0.68 7.46 38.14
CA ILE A 25 0.37 8.02 37.28
C ILE A 25 0.60 7.16 36.05
N PRO A 26 0.89 5.85 36.12
CA PRO A 26 1.13 5.05 34.94
C PRO A 26 -0.10 4.90 34.05
N ILE A 27 -1.30 4.83 34.61
CA ILE A 27 -2.55 4.76 33.84
C ILE A 27 -2.77 6.05 33.06
N TYR A 28 -2.59 7.20 33.70
CA TYR A 28 -2.74 8.50 33.06
C TYR A 28 -1.68 8.73 31.98
N MET A 29 -0.42 8.39 32.26
CA MET A 29 0.67 8.50 31.27
C MET A 29 0.40 7.62 30.05
N ASN A 30 -0.02 6.37 30.25
CA ASN A 30 -0.31 5.47 29.13
C ASN A 30 -1.49 5.99 28.27
N ALA A 31 -2.58 6.43 28.90
CA ALA A 31 -3.72 7.00 28.20
C ALA A 31 -3.37 8.32 27.46
N SER A 32 -2.52 9.15 28.06
CA SER A 32 -2.05 10.39 27.44
C SER A 32 -1.14 10.11 26.25
N LEU A 33 -0.18 9.18 26.39
CA LEU A 33 0.70 8.77 25.31
C LEU A 33 -0.06 8.15 24.12
N GLN A 34 -1.07 7.32 24.39
CA GLN A 34 -1.91 6.75 23.34
C GLN A 34 -2.66 7.85 22.56
N ARG A 35 -3.25 8.81 23.27
CA ARG A 35 -3.94 9.93 22.60
C ARG A 35 -3.00 10.80 21.79
N MET A 36 -1.81 11.06 22.31
CA MET A 36 -0.77 11.82 21.61
C MET A 36 -0.32 11.09 20.36
N LEU A 37 -0.05 9.78 20.46
CA LEU A 37 0.32 8.94 19.34
C LEU A 37 -0.76 8.94 18.24
N VAL A 38 -2.02 8.75 18.60
CA VAL A 38 -3.12 8.78 17.61
C VAL A 38 -3.17 10.13 16.92
N LYS A 39 -3.07 11.22 17.66
CA LYS A 39 -3.09 12.56 17.08
C LYS A 39 -1.89 12.82 16.17
N ASP A 40 -0.69 12.43 16.57
CA ASP A 40 0.52 12.59 15.77
C ASP A 40 0.46 11.75 14.48
N LEU A 41 -0.13 10.54 14.54
CA LEU A 41 -0.34 9.70 13.36
C LEU A 41 -1.41 10.30 12.41
N GLU A 42 -2.49 10.86 12.94
CA GLU A 42 -3.51 11.56 12.14
C GLU A 42 -2.92 12.80 11.45
N GLU A 43 -2.13 13.59 12.18
CA GLU A 43 -1.45 14.78 11.66
C GLU A 43 -0.44 14.39 10.56
N PHE A 44 0.35 13.35 10.78
CA PHE A 44 1.25 12.79 9.77
C PHE A 44 0.52 12.36 8.51
N GLN A 45 -0.63 11.69 8.64
CA GLN A 45 -1.44 11.27 7.50
C GLN A 45 -1.98 12.46 6.71
N LEU A 46 -2.44 13.51 7.40
CA LEU A 46 -2.95 14.71 6.76
C LEU A 46 -1.87 15.53 6.06
N GLU A 47 -0.67 15.61 6.64
CA GLU A 47 0.44 16.38 6.07
C GLU A 47 1.10 15.68 4.88
N ASN A 48 1.20 14.36 4.93
CA ASN A 48 1.96 13.59 3.93
C ASN A 48 1.07 12.85 2.93
N ASP A 49 -0.25 12.84 3.14
CA ASP A 49 -1.22 12.04 2.35
C ASP A 49 -0.83 10.54 2.27
N ILE A 50 -0.19 10.05 3.33
CA ILE A 50 0.30 8.68 3.46
C ILE A 50 -0.24 8.07 4.75
N TYR A 51 -0.81 6.88 4.67
CA TYR A 51 -1.25 6.16 5.86
C TYR A 51 -0.03 5.74 6.72
N PRO A 52 0.04 6.09 8.00
CA PRO A 52 1.24 5.89 8.83
C PRO A 52 1.56 4.42 9.14
N GLY A 53 0.63 3.50 8.87
CA GLY A 53 0.80 2.06 9.06
C GLY A 53 1.16 1.29 7.78
N ILE A 54 1.73 1.95 6.76
CA ILE A 54 2.13 1.27 5.54
C ILE A 54 3.43 0.50 5.75
N TYR A 55 3.39 -0.82 5.51
CA TYR A 55 4.57 -1.64 5.28
C TYR A 55 4.78 -1.77 3.77
N ASN A 56 5.82 -1.15 3.25
CA ASN A 56 6.13 -1.14 1.82
C ASN A 56 7.44 -1.90 1.57
N THR A 57 7.39 -2.84 0.62
CA THR A 57 8.56 -3.58 0.16
C THR A 57 8.61 -3.48 -1.36
N SER A 58 9.78 -3.13 -1.90
CA SER A 58 10.04 -3.13 -3.33
C SER A 58 11.08 -4.19 -3.67
N TYR A 59 10.89 -4.86 -4.78
CA TYR A 59 11.78 -5.87 -5.30
C TYR A 59 11.95 -5.70 -6.81
N TYR A 60 13.18 -5.77 -7.28
CA TYR A 60 13.50 -5.74 -8.70
C TYR A 60 13.63 -7.15 -9.23
N LEU A 61 12.77 -7.50 -10.18
CA LEU A 61 12.76 -8.81 -10.80
C LEU A 61 13.92 -8.95 -11.78
N ASP A 62 14.58 -10.10 -11.78
CA ASP A 62 15.60 -10.41 -12.77
C ASP A 62 14.92 -10.76 -14.11
N LEU A 63 15.05 -9.87 -15.08
CA LEU A 63 14.48 -10.01 -16.41
C LEU A 63 15.17 -11.09 -17.26
N SER A 64 16.34 -11.60 -16.85
CA SER A 64 17.01 -12.72 -17.53
C SER A 64 16.31 -14.06 -17.30
N LEU A 65 15.42 -14.14 -16.33
CA LEU A 65 14.65 -15.35 -16.05
C LEU A 65 13.57 -15.56 -17.12
N SER A 66 13.29 -16.83 -17.44
CA SER A 66 12.12 -17.17 -18.23
C SER A 66 10.82 -16.74 -17.55
N GLY A 67 9.73 -16.57 -18.29
CA GLY A 67 8.45 -16.17 -17.71
C GLY A 67 7.95 -17.06 -16.56
N GLU A 68 8.26 -18.36 -16.60
CA GLU A 68 7.97 -19.29 -15.51
C GLU A 68 8.90 -19.05 -14.31
N GLY A 69 10.18 -18.78 -14.55
CA GLY A 69 11.13 -18.42 -13.51
C GLY A 69 10.76 -17.10 -12.81
N GLN A 70 10.29 -16.12 -13.59
CA GLN A 70 9.80 -14.86 -13.04
C GLN A 70 8.57 -15.05 -12.14
N ARG A 71 7.63 -15.89 -12.53
CA ARG A 71 6.45 -16.23 -11.70
C ARG A 71 6.86 -16.88 -10.38
N GLN A 72 7.74 -17.87 -10.44
CA GLN A 72 8.25 -18.54 -9.23
C GLN A 72 8.96 -17.56 -8.30
N GLU A 73 9.72 -16.63 -8.85
CA GLU A 73 10.40 -15.61 -8.06
C GLU A 73 9.41 -14.61 -7.42
N ILE A 74 8.37 -14.19 -8.14
CA ILE A 74 7.29 -13.36 -7.61
C ILE A 74 6.58 -14.08 -6.45
N ASP A 75 6.27 -15.36 -6.60
CA ASP A 75 5.61 -16.15 -5.56
C ASP A 75 6.52 -16.32 -4.33
N ARG A 76 7.81 -16.56 -4.54
CA ARG A 76 8.81 -16.65 -3.48
C ARG A 76 8.92 -15.35 -2.69
N VAL A 77 9.04 -14.22 -3.37
CA VAL A 77 9.14 -12.90 -2.74
C VAL A 77 7.84 -12.58 -2.00
N SER A 78 6.70 -12.88 -2.60
CA SER A 78 5.40 -12.69 -1.97
C SER A 78 5.27 -13.48 -0.66
N ALA A 79 5.75 -14.73 -0.64
CA ALA A 79 5.75 -15.55 0.57
C ALA A 79 6.67 -14.96 1.67
N LEU A 80 7.88 -14.51 1.30
CA LEU A 80 8.82 -13.88 2.23
C LEU A 80 8.25 -12.58 2.83
N VAL A 81 7.58 -11.75 2.03
CA VAL A 81 6.93 -10.52 2.51
C VAL A 81 5.82 -10.85 3.49
N THR A 82 5.00 -11.86 3.17
CA THR A 82 3.91 -12.31 4.06
C THR A 82 4.47 -12.86 5.38
N GLU A 83 5.57 -13.62 5.35
CA GLU A 83 6.23 -14.13 6.54
C GLU A 83 6.79 -12.99 7.40
N SER A 84 7.52 -12.05 6.80
CA SER A 84 8.06 -10.88 7.50
C SER A 84 6.97 -10.02 8.14
N TYR A 85 5.82 -9.92 7.48
CA TYR A 85 4.68 -9.19 7.98
C TYR A 85 4.03 -9.89 9.19
N ASN A 86 3.90 -11.21 9.14
CA ASN A 86 3.34 -11.99 10.25
C ASN A 86 4.17 -11.85 11.54
N ASP A 87 5.47 -11.61 11.43
CA ASP A 87 6.37 -11.38 12.56
C ASP A 87 6.12 -10.04 13.28
N LEU A 88 5.42 -9.09 12.63
CA LEU A 88 5.09 -7.79 13.22
C LEU A 88 3.94 -7.84 14.25
N ASP A 89 3.25 -8.96 14.37
CA ASP A 89 2.09 -9.17 15.28
C ASP A 89 1.01 -8.08 15.14
N CYS A 90 0.88 -7.53 13.93
CA CYS A 90 -0.10 -6.52 13.58
C CYS A 90 -1.07 -7.07 12.52
N PRO A 91 -2.39 -6.91 12.67
CA PRO A 91 -3.34 -7.36 11.66
C PRO A 91 -3.23 -6.53 10.38
N ALA A 92 -3.06 -7.17 9.22
CA ALA A 92 -3.17 -6.51 7.94
C ALA A 92 -4.61 -6.08 7.67
N LEU A 93 -4.82 -4.81 7.40
CA LEU A 93 -6.12 -4.30 6.96
C LEU A 93 -6.32 -4.50 5.47
N THR A 94 -5.27 -4.33 4.69
CA THR A 94 -5.29 -4.46 3.23
C THR A 94 -3.92 -4.84 2.73
N GLU A 95 -3.86 -5.75 1.77
CA GLU A 95 -2.66 -6.09 1.04
C GLU A 95 -2.85 -5.70 -0.44
N LYS A 96 -1.89 -5.00 -1.00
CA LYS A 96 -1.86 -4.64 -2.42
C LYS A 96 -0.52 -5.04 -3.01
N LYS A 97 -0.58 -5.78 -4.12
CA LYS A 97 0.60 -6.13 -4.92
C LYS A 97 0.55 -5.31 -6.20
N TYR A 98 1.65 -4.65 -6.48
CA TYR A 98 1.84 -3.89 -7.71
C TYR A 98 3.09 -4.42 -8.42
N ILE A 99 2.93 -4.76 -9.70
CA ILE A 99 4.02 -5.17 -10.56
C ILE A 99 4.02 -4.20 -11.74
N SER A 100 5.16 -3.61 -12.04
CA SER A 100 5.28 -2.70 -13.18
C SER A 100 6.59 -2.93 -13.92
N ASP A 101 6.51 -2.75 -15.24
CA ASP A 101 7.70 -2.54 -16.06
C ASP A 101 8.10 -1.06 -16.01
N GLU A 102 9.40 -0.82 -16.05
CA GLU A 102 9.94 0.53 -16.19
C GLU A 102 10.14 0.84 -17.69
N TYR A 103 9.54 1.95 -18.14
CA TYR A 103 9.88 2.59 -19.41
C TYR A 103 9.68 1.73 -20.68
N LEU A 104 8.43 1.40 -20.96
CA LEU A 104 8.07 0.85 -22.26
C LEU A 104 7.82 1.97 -23.27
N TYR A 105 8.23 1.75 -24.51
CA TYR A 105 7.91 2.64 -25.62
C TYR A 105 6.79 2.01 -26.46
N VAL A 106 5.74 2.78 -26.73
CA VAL A 106 4.61 2.33 -27.53
C VAL A 106 4.47 3.17 -28.79
N THR A 107 4.19 2.50 -29.89
CA THR A 107 3.97 3.14 -31.20
C THR A 107 2.59 2.75 -31.72
N SER A 108 1.83 3.70 -32.25
CA SER A 108 0.54 3.42 -32.89
C SER A 108 0.71 2.60 -34.17
N ILE A 109 -0.06 1.52 -34.29
CA ILE A 109 -0.05 0.69 -35.52
C ILE A 109 -0.78 1.39 -36.66
N ASP A 110 -1.78 2.22 -36.39
CA ASP A 110 -2.64 2.84 -37.37
C ASP A 110 -2.03 4.06 -38.09
N VAL A 111 -1.00 4.66 -37.49
CA VAL A 111 -0.33 5.84 -38.06
C VAL A 111 0.99 5.37 -38.66
N GLY A 112 1.00 5.02 -39.93
CA GLY A 112 2.18 4.57 -40.70
C GLY A 112 3.31 5.60 -40.87
N THR A 113 3.39 6.56 -40.00
CA THR A 113 4.47 7.52 -39.83
C THR A 113 5.16 7.17 -38.50
N GLY A 114 6.38 6.65 -38.58
CA GLY A 114 7.22 6.29 -37.41
C GLY A 114 7.51 7.44 -36.43
N GLU A 115 6.54 8.24 -36.13
CA GLU A 115 6.62 9.37 -35.21
C GLU A 115 5.90 9.09 -33.90
N SER A 116 6.63 9.33 -32.86
CA SER A 116 6.23 9.39 -31.43
C SER A 116 5.99 8.05 -30.76
N ALA A 117 7.06 7.35 -30.44
CA ALA A 117 7.00 6.40 -29.35
C ALA A 117 6.68 7.16 -28.04
N ALA A 118 5.50 6.99 -27.51
CA ALA A 118 5.20 7.49 -26.17
C ALA A 118 5.86 6.57 -25.14
N GLN A 119 6.52 7.15 -24.15
CA GLN A 119 7.06 6.40 -23.03
C GLN A 119 5.96 6.19 -22.00
N ILE A 120 5.72 4.93 -21.64
CA ILE A 120 4.72 4.54 -20.66
C ILE A 120 5.32 3.59 -19.63
N THR A 121 4.66 3.45 -18.50
CA THR A 121 4.85 2.37 -17.54
C THR A 121 3.60 1.49 -17.57
N LEU A 122 3.77 0.22 -17.85
CA LEU A 122 2.69 -0.77 -17.79
C LEU A 122 2.77 -1.50 -16.46
N GLY A 123 1.65 -1.60 -15.76
CA GLY A 123 1.64 -2.27 -14.48
C GLY A 123 0.33 -2.98 -14.21
N GLY A 124 0.38 -3.93 -13.29
CA GLY A 124 -0.77 -4.62 -12.75
C GLY A 124 -0.84 -4.44 -11.24
N MET A 125 -2.04 -4.22 -10.71
CA MET A 125 -2.30 -4.12 -9.28
C MET A 125 -3.43 -5.05 -8.89
N THR A 126 -3.29 -5.73 -7.75
CA THR A 126 -4.36 -6.58 -7.22
C THR A 126 -5.53 -5.73 -6.72
N GLY A 127 -6.77 -6.13 -7.06
CA GLY A 127 -7.99 -5.45 -6.59
C GLY A 127 -8.18 -4.04 -7.13
N ILE A 128 -7.58 -3.70 -8.27
CA ILE A 128 -7.72 -2.37 -8.88
C ILE A 128 -9.16 -2.04 -9.22
N GLU A 129 -9.94 -3.06 -9.56
CA GLU A 129 -11.36 -2.93 -9.96
C GLU A 129 -12.22 -2.26 -8.90
N ASP A 130 -11.91 -2.50 -7.62
CA ASP A 130 -12.66 -1.95 -6.49
C ASP A 130 -12.30 -0.48 -6.19
N HIS A 131 -11.25 0.04 -6.81
CA HIS A 131 -10.66 1.35 -6.50
C HIS A 131 -10.70 2.36 -7.63
N ILE A 132 -11.25 1.98 -8.78
CA ILE A 132 -11.34 2.84 -9.95
C ILE A 132 -12.79 3.05 -10.39
N THR A 133 -13.03 4.17 -11.04
CA THR A 133 -14.28 4.46 -11.72
C THR A 133 -13.99 4.65 -13.20
N ILE A 134 -14.64 3.85 -14.05
CA ILE A 134 -14.53 3.98 -15.49
C ILE A 134 -15.32 5.20 -15.95
N THR A 135 -14.64 6.18 -16.49
CA THR A 135 -15.26 7.42 -17.01
C THR A 135 -15.59 7.32 -18.49
N SER A 136 -14.87 6.46 -19.23
CA SER A 136 -15.09 6.22 -20.66
C SER A 136 -14.68 4.80 -21.03
N GLY A 137 -15.45 4.14 -21.88
CA GLY A 137 -15.18 2.77 -22.30
C GLY A 137 -15.71 1.73 -21.32
N ARG A 138 -15.00 0.63 -21.19
CA ARG A 138 -15.31 -0.50 -20.32
C ARG A 138 -14.06 -0.97 -19.56
N MET A 139 -14.28 -1.82 -18.56
CA MET A 139 -13.19 -2.52 -17.88
C MET A 139 -12.51 -3.48 -18.86
N TYR A 140 -11.19 -3.63 -18.74
CA TYR A 140 -10.40 -4.55 -19.54
C TYR A 140 -10.76 -6.01 -19.23
N GLU A 141 -10.62 -6.86 -20.24
CA GLU A 141 -10.67 -8.32 -20.06
C GLU A 141 -9.29 -8.83 -19.65
N ARG A 142 -9.28 -9.70 -18.64
CA ARG A 142 -8.02 -10.27 -18.15
C ARG A 142 -7.45 -11.27 -19.16
N GLY A 143 -6.17 -11.11 -19.43
CA GLY A 143 -5.43 -11.99 -20.33
C GLY A 143 -5.32 -11.45 -21.73
N GLN A 144 -4.74 -12.27 -22.61
CA GLN A 144 -4.58 -11.97 -24.01
C GLN A 144 -5.85 -12.35 -24.77
N ARG A 145 -6.33 -11.47 -25.62
CA ARG A 145 -7.43 -11.76 -26.55
C ARG A 145 -6.97 -12.74 -27.64
N ASP A 146 -7.92 -13.33 -28.36
CA ASP A 146 -7.64 -14.27 -29.45
C ASP A 146 -6.82 -13.65 -30.60
N ASP A 147 -6.89 -12.33 -30.74
CA ASP A 147 -6.11 -11.55 -31.71
C ASP A 147 -4.69 -11.18 -31.24
N GLY A 148 -4.29 -11.65 -30.08
CA GLY A 148 -2.96 -11.38 -29.50
C GLY A 148 -2.83 -10.06 -28.74
N VAL A 149 -3.90 -9.28 -28.63
CA VAL A 149 -3.91 -7.97 -27.98
C VAL A 149 -4.22 -8.08 -26.49
N TYR A 150 -3.52 -7.29 -25.67
CA TYR A 150 -3.85 -7.08 -24.26
C TYR A 150 -4.64 -5.79 -24.09
N GLU A 151 -5.74 -5.84 -23.37
CA GLU A 151 -6.50 -4.65 -23.02
C GLU A 151 -5.93 -4.02 -21.76
N VAL A 152 -5.81 -2.72 -21.76
CA VAL A 152 -5.32 -1.94 -20.61
C VAL A 152 -6.25 -0.77 -20.32
N ILE A 153 -6.24 -0.32 -19.09
CA ILE A 153 -6.89 0.93 -18.68
C ILE A 153 -5.82 1.99 -18.42
N THR A 154 -6.19 3.22 -18.59
CA THR A 154 -5.31 4.35 -18.33
C THR A 154 -6.05 5.51 -17.74
N THR A 155 -5.36 6.46 -17.13
CA THR A 155 -5.96 7.67 -16.59
C THR A 155 -6.07 8.74 -17.68
N GLU A 156 -7.05 9.63 -17.54
CA GLU A 156 -7.20 10.78 -18.44
C GLU A 156 -5.92 11.62 -18.52
N ARG A 157 -5.27 11.82 -17.37
CA ARG A 157 -4.00 12.55 -17.30
C ARG A 157 -2.89 11.86 -18.11
N ALA A 158 -2.80 10.54 -18.07
CA ALA A 158 -1.82 9.79 -18.85
C ALA A 158 -2.08 9.95 -20.36
N LEU A 159 -3.35 9.89 -20.79
CA LEU A 159 -3.71 10.14 -22.19
C LEU A 159 -3.30 11.54 -22.65
N GLN A 160 -3.54 12.56 -21.83
CA GLN A 160 -3.15 13.94 -22.16
C GLN A 160 -1.63 14.13 -22.25
N VAL A 161 -0.86 13.49 -21.40
CA VAL A 161 0.60 13.60 -21.39
C VAL A 161 1.25 12.81 -22.50
N THR A 162 0.76 11.60 -22.78
CA THR A 162 1.35 10.68 -23.77
C THR A 162 0.80 10.87 -25.16
N GLY A 163 -0.34 11.55 -25.33
CA GLY A 163 -1.03 11.69 -26.61
C GLY A 163 -1.70 10.39 -27.10
N LEU A 164 -1.80 9.37 -26.26
CA LEU A 164 -2.46 8.11 -26.60
C LEU A 164 -3.97 8.30 -26.72
N VAL A 165 -4.61 7.51 -27.58
CA VAL A 165 -6.04 7.56 -27.84
C VAL A 165 -6.68 6.25 -27.40
N THR A 166 -7.80 6.32 -26.68
CA THR A 166 -8.57 5.15 -26.28
C THR A 166 -9.15 4.41 -27.47
N GLY A 167 -9.13 3.07 -27.43
CA GLY A 167 -9.64 2.22 -28.50
C GLY A 167 -8.66 1.98 -29.64
N THR A 168 -7.46 2.52 -29.58
CA THR A 168 -6.38 2.29 -30.55
C THR A 168 -5.46 1.17 -30.04
N VAL A 169 -4.94 0.38 -30.98
CA VAL A 169 -3.94 -0.65 -30.70
C VAL A 169 -2.55 -0.07 -30.88
N TYR A 170 -1.70 -0.33 -29.89
CA TYR A 170 -0.32 0.12 -29.87
C TYR A 170 0.62 -1.09 -29.82
N GLU A 171 1.72 -0.98 -30.52
CA GLU A 171 2.80 -1.95 -30.44
C GLU A 171 3.81 -1.53 -29.38
N ILE A 172 4.23 -2.46 -28.53
CA ILE A 172 5.30 -2.24 -27.56
C ILE A 172 6.62 -2.47 -28.30
N ALA A 173 7.39 -1.42 -28.47
CA ALA A 173 8.74 -1.53 -29.00
C ALA A 173 9.67 -2.07 -27.90
N ASN A 174 10.12 -3.30 -28.06
CA ASN A 174 11.20 -3.85 -27.26
C ASN A 174 12.50 -3.16 -27.65
N LEU A 175 13.01 -2.33 -26.78
CA LEU A 175 14.38 -1.80 -26.88
C LEU A 175 15.35 -2.83 -26.26
N PHE A 176 15.54 -3.96 -26.92
CA PHE A 176 16.63 -4.90 -26.66
C PHE A 176 17.56 -4.98 -27.84
#